data_ff5f1f862d2b3f90b4dcc76aa5522249
#
_entry.id   ff5f1f862d2b3f90b4dcc76aa5522249
#
_cell.length_a   1.000
_cell.length_b   1.000
_cell.length_c   1.000
_cell.angle_alpha   90.00
_cell.angle_beta   90.00
_cell.angle_gamma   90.00
#
_symmetry.space_group_name_H-M   'P 1'
#
loop_
_entity.id
_entity.type
_entity.pdbx_description
1 polymer ?
#
loop_
_entity_poly.entity_id
_entity_poly.type
_entity_poly.pdbx_seq_one_letter_code
_entity_poly.pdbx_strand_id
1 'polypeptide(L)'
;MSEFTGKRILVTGAGKGIGRATAELLAEYGATVVALSRDPRDLESLAAAIGCETIAVDLADPVATRIAARSAQPIDLLVNCAGTTILEPFLETSVESFNHLYTVNVIAAAIIAQETARSMIDRGVKGAIVNVSSLSSWIGFADHAAYCASKGGLDGLTTVMANELGRQGIRVNAVNPCVTLTPMAVKAWSDPAKADPMLSRIPLGRFIEPREVAETIAFLLSDRASMVNGVTLPVDGGFLIN
;
A
#
# COMPACT_ATOMS: atom_id res chain seq x y z
N MET A 1 -22.79 -13.92 2.21
CA MET A 1 -22.48 -12.61 2.79
C MET A 1 -21.16 -12.19 2.20
N SER A 2 -21.02 -10.92 1.83
CA SER A 2 -19.73 -10.47 1.32
C SER A 2 -18.70 -10.42 2.45
N GLU A 3 -17.42 -10.67 2.12
CA GLU A 3 -16.35 -11.01 3.05
C GLU A 3 -16.05 -9.91 4.11
N PHE A 4 -16.28 -8.63 3.75
CA PHE A 4 -16.00 -7.48 4.61
C PHE A 4 -17.27 -6.75 5.09
N THR A 5 -18.42 -7.40 5.06
CA THR A 5 -19.67 -6.79 5.56
C THR A 5 -19.52 -6.34 7.02
N GLY A 6 -19.83 -5.08 7.29
CA GLY A 6 -19.71 -4.46 8.61
C GLY A 6 -18.29 -4.06 9.01
N LYS A 7 -17.30 -4.23 8.14
CA LYS A 7 -15.91 -3.75 8.35
C LYS A 7 -15.72 -2.35 7.78
N ARG A 8 -15.10 -1.47 8.55
CA ARG A 8 -14.66 -0.15 8.13
C ARG A 8 -13.18 -0.18 7.82
N ILE A 9 -12.81 0.11 6.57
CA ILE A 9 -11.46 -0.09 6.05
C ILE A 9 -10.88 1.24 5.55
N LEU A 10 -9.73 1.64 6.09
CA LEU A 10 -8.97 2.80 5.61
C LEU A 10 -8.01 2.37 4.49
N VAL A 11 -8.09 3.02 3.35
CA VAL A 11 -7.15 2.84 2.23
C VAL A 11 -6.45 4.16 1.94
N THR A 12 -5.14 4.21 2.13
CA THR A 12 -4.33 5.37 1.76
C THR A 12 -3.86 5.28 0.32
N GLY A 13 -3.68 6.42 -0.35
CA GLY A 13 -3.37 6.43 -1.80
C GLY A 13 -4.53 5.93 -2.67
N ALA A 14 -5.76 6.00 -2.16
CA ALA A 14 -6.94 5.43 -2.80
C ALA A 14 -7.39 6.15 -4.09
N GLY A 15 -6.79 7.27 -4.44
CA GLY A 15 -7.21 8.06 -5.60
C GLY A 15 -6.91 7.40 -6.95
N LYS A 16 -5.83 6.62 -7.06
CA LYS A 16 -5.33 6.04 -8.33
C LYS A 16 -4.69 4.66 -8.13
N GLY A 17 -4.50 3.94 -9.24
CA GLY A 17 -3.69 2.73 -9.32
C GLY A 17 -4.12 1.62 -8.35
N ILE A 18 -3.15 1.02 -7.65
CA ILE A 18 -3.39 -0.09 -6.73
C ILE A 18 -4.37 0.32 -5.61
N GLY A 19 -4.20 1.51 -5.02
CA GLY A 19 -5.04 1.97 -3.93
C GLY A 19 -6.50 2.14 -4.36
N ARG A 20 -6.75 2.67 -5.57
CA ARG A 20 -8.10 2.80 -6.13
C ARG A 20 -8.73 1.43 -6.40
N ALA A 21 -8.00 0.55 -7.08
CA ALA A 21 -8.48 -0.81 -7.36
C ALA A 21 -8.78 -1.59 -6.06
N THR A 22 -7.96 -1.37 -5.01
CA THR A 22 -8.18 -1.96 -3.68
C THR A 22 -9.45 -1.40 -3.03
N ALA A 23 -9.66 -0.08 -3.06
CA ALA A 23 -10.85 0.55 -2.49
C ALA A 23 -12.13 0.07 -3.19
N GLU A 24 -12.12 0.01 -4.51
CA GLU A 24 -13.23 -0.50 -5.33
C GLU A 24 -13.53 -1.97 -5.01
N LEU A 25 -12.51 -2.82 -4.97
CA LEU A 25 -12.66 -4.25 -4.65
C LEU A 25 -13.20 -4.48 -3.22
N LEU A 26 -12.69 -3.76 -2.24
CA LEU A 26 -13.15 -3.89 -0.85
C LEU A 26 -14.60 -3.44 -0.69
N ALA A 27 -15.02 -2.42 -1.42
CA ALA A 27 -16.44 -2.01 -1.48
C ALA A 27 -17.31 -3.08 -2.15
N GLU A 28 -16.87 -3.69 -3.26
CA GLU A 28 -17.54 -4.85 -3.89
C GLU A 28 -17.72 -6.01 -2.88
N TYR A 29 -16.73 -6.20 -1.99
CA TYR A 29 -16.76 -7.21 -0.93
C TYR A 29 -17.49 -6.75 0.34
N GLY A 30 -18.20 -5.62 0.30
CA GLY A 30 -19.14 -5.15 1.31
C GLY A 30 -18.52 -4.32 2.44
N ALA A 31 -17.29 -3.85 2.28
CA ALA A 31 -16.68 -2.95 3.24
C ALA A 31 -17.27 -1.54 3.17
N THR A 32 -17.27 -0.84 4.32
CA THR A 32 -17.36 0.62 4.35
C THR A 32 -15.94 1.18 4.19
N VAL A 33 -15.66 1.78 3.04
CA VAL A 33 -14.32 2.30 2.71
C VAL A 33 -14.16 3.75 3.18
N VAL A 34 -13.02 4.05 3.80
CA VAL A 34 -12.52 5.41 4.02
C VAL A 34 -11.32 5.60 3.09
N ALA A 35 -11.45 6.47 2.10
CA ALA A 35 -10.44 6.72 1.10
C ALA A 35 -9.60 7.96 1.47
N LEU A 36 -8.28 7.79 1.56
CA LEU A 36 -7.37 8.88 1.85
C LEU A 36 -6.40 9.07 0.68
N SER A 37 -6.30 10.28 0.16
CA SER A 37 -5.38 10.63 -0.92
C SER A 37 -5.09 12.13 -0.93
N ARG A 38 -4.13 12.56 -1.76
CA ARG A 38 -3.73 13.96 -1.86
C ARG A 38 -4.65 14.79 -2.77
N ASP A 39 -5.07 14.25 -3.90
CA ASP A 39 -5.88 14.99 -4.89
C ASP A 39 -7.38 14.83 -4.58
N PRO A 40 -8.08 15.91 -4.22
CA PRO A 40 -9.53 15.85 -3.94
C PRO A 40 -10.36 15.37 -5.13
N ARG A 41 -9.97 15.69 -6.38
CA ARG A 41 -10.71 15.29 -7.58
C ARG A 41 -10.70 13.78 -7.79
N ASP A 42 -9.56 13.12 -7.48
CA ASP A 42 -9.49 11.67 -7.55
C ASP A 42 -10.39 11.03 -6.49
N LEU A 43 -10.45 11.64 -5.30
CA LEU A 43 -11.32 11.19 -4.21
C LEU A 43 -12.81 11.40 -4.52
N GLU A 44 -13.18 12.53 -5.09
CA GLU A 44 -14.55 12.81 -5.57
C GLU A 44 -15.00 11.78 -6.61
N SER A 45 -14.12 11.47 -7.58
CA SER A 45 -14.37 10.42 -8.58
C SER A 45 -14.56 9.04 -7.95
N LEU A 46 -13.76 8.69 -6.94
CA LEU A 46 -13.89 7.42 -6.23
C LEU A 46 -15.18 7.37 -5.40
N ALA A 47 -15.48 8.45 -4.66
CA ALA A 47 -16.69 8.55 -3.87
C ALA A 47 -17.96 8.43 -4.73
N ALA A 48 -17.97 9.03 -5.93
CA ALA A 48 -19.05 8.87 -6.88
C ALA A 48 -19.22 7.43 -7.38
N ALA A 49 -18.10 6.68 -7.48
CA ALA A 49 -18.11 5.30 -7.96
C ALA A 49 -18.58 4.29 -6.89
N ILE A 50 -18.15 4.43 -5.63
CA ILE A 50 -18.38 3.41 -4.59
C ILE A 50 -19.06 3.93 -3.32
N GLY A 51 -19.40 5.21 -3.23
CA GLY A 51 -20.08 5.79 -2.06
C GLY A 51 -19.20 5.86 -0.80
N CYS A 52 -17.86 5.98 -0.93
CA CYS A 52 -16.94 5.97 0.20
C CYS A 52 -16.80 7.35 0.88
N GLU A 53 -16.37 7.34 2.15
CA GLU A 53 -15.90 8.54 2.84
C GLU A 53 -14.51 8.93 2.31
N THR A 54 -14.21 10.24 2.27
CA THR A 54 -12.96 10.74 1.71
C THR A 54 -12.22 11.69 2.65
N ILE A 55 -10.90 11.59 2.69
CA ILE A 55 -10.01 12.49 3.43
C ILE A 55 -8.89 12.94 2.50
N ALA A 56 -8.86 14.24 2.18
CA ALA A 56 -7.79 14.84 1.40
C ALA A 56 -6.64 15.29 2.32
N VAL A 57 -5.44 14.74 2.13
CA VAL A 57 -4.24 15.09 2.91
C VAL A 57 -2.97 14.81 2.13
N ASP A 58 -1.96 15.69 2.30
CA ASP A 58 -0.60 15.40 1.84
C ASP A 58 0.17 14.67 2.95
N LEU A 59 0.57 13.44 2.65
CA LEU A 59 1.31 12.58 3.58
C LEU A 59 2.80 12.99 3.74
N ALA A 60 3.26 13.98 3.00
CA ALA A 60 4.56 14.62 3.23
C ALA A 60 4.56 15.51 4.49
N ASP A 61 3.37 15.84 5.03
CA ASP A 61 3.22 16.54 6.33
C ASP A 61 2.84 15.54 7.44
N PRO A 62 3.77 15.19 8.36
CA PRO A 62 3.49 14.25 9.44
C PRO A 62 2.41 14.73 10.42
N VAL A 63 2.25 16.04 10.60
CA VAL A 63 1.24 16.60 11.51
C VAL A 63 -0.15 16.45 10.88
N ALA A 64 -0.30 16.89 9.62
CA ALA A 64 -1.55 16.69 8.87
C ALA A 64 -1.90 15.20 8.74
N THR A 65 -0.91 14.33 8.50
CA THR A 65 -1.07 12.88 8.46
C THR A 65 -1.68 12.33 9.76
N ARG A 66 -1.17 12.76 10.93
CA ARG A 66 -1.68 12.32 12.23
C ARG A 66 -3.11 12.81 12.48
N ILE A 67 -3.41 14.05 12.12
CA ILE A 67 -4.77 14.60 12.23
C ILE A 67 -5.74 13.80 11.36
N ALA A 68 -5.39 13.54 10.10
CA ALA A 68 -6.20 12.74 9.17
C ALA A 68 -6.39 11.30 9.66
N ALA A 69 -5.33 10.67 10.18
CA ALA A 69 -5.42 9.32 10.73
C ALA A 69 -6.38 9.23 11.93
N ARG A 70 -6.40 10.24 12.79
CA ARG A 70 -7.35 10.33 13.92
C ARG A 70 -8.78 10.57 13.47
N SER A 71 -8.97 11.46 12.49
CA SER A 71 -10.32 11.77 11.99
C SER A 71 -10.97 10.60 11.25
N ALA A 72 -10.15 9.69 10.69
CA ALA A 72 -10.65 8.49 10.01
C ALA A 72 -11.27 7.46 10.98
N GLN A 73 -10.94 7.49 12.27
CA GLN A 73 -11.38 6.45 13.22
C GLN A 73 -12.91 6.47 13.44
N PRO A 74 -13.50 5.34 13.83
CA PRO A 74 -12.88 4.02 14.06
C PRO A 74 -12.62 3.24 12.76
N ILE A 75 -11.49 2.52 12.70
CA ILE A 75 -11.10 1.65 11.56
C ILE A 75 -10.88 0.22 12.06
N ASP A 76 -11.32 -0.77 11.31
CA ASP A 76 -11.18 -2.19 11.63
C ASP A 76 -10.03 -2.85 10.85
N LEU A 77 -9.75 -2.37 9.63
CA LEU A 77 -8.69 -2.86 8.76
C LEU A 77 -8.00 -1.68 8.05
N LEU A 78 -6.70 -1.80 7.78
CA LEU A 78 -5.90 -0.72 7.18
C LEU A 78 -5.11 -1.21 5.96
N VAL A 79 -5.14 -0.43 4.88
CA VAL A 79 -4.25 -0.58 3.73
C VAL A 79 -3.39 0.68 3.58
N ASN A 80 -2.10 0.58 3.90
CA ASN A 80 -1.11 1.61 3.61
C ASN A 80 -0.62 1.44 2.17
N CYS A 81 -1.32 2.04 1.20
CA CYS A 81 -0.98 1.97 -0.22
C CYS A 81 -0.39 3.27 -0.77
N ALA A 82 -0.49 4.38 -0.03
CA ALA A 82 0.13 5.63 -0.45
C ALA A 82 1.64 5.47 -0.57
N GLY A 83 2.20 5.97 -1.67
CA GLY A 83 3.63 5.96 -1.90
C GLY A 83 3.99 6.81 -3.11
N THR A 84 5.25 7.20 -3.17
CA THR A 84 5.81 7.96 -4.27
C THR A 84 7.21 7.46 -4.61
N THR A 85 7.71 7.81 -5.79
CA THR A 85 9.07 7.53 -6.23
C THR A 85 9.72 8.76 -6.82
N ILE A 86 11.03 8.86 -6.66
CA ILE A 86 11.91 9.81 -7.33
C ILE A 86 13.03 8.96 -7.92
N LEU A 87 13.30 9.13 -9.21
CA LEU A 87 14.31 8.37 -9.94
C LEU A 87 15.53 9.27 -10.17
N GLU A 88 16.65 8.89 -9.57
CA GLU A 88 17.92 9.61 -9.65
C GLU A 88 19.07 8.61 -9.67
N PRO A 89 20.11 8.79 -10.52
CA PRO A 89 21.33 8.02 -10.44
C PRO A 89 21.92 8.05 -9.02
N PHE A 90 22.47 6.94 -8.55
CA PHE A 90 22.93 6.82 -7.15
C PHE A 90 23.86 7.97 -6.71
N LEU A 91 24.80 8.37 -7.57
CA LEU A 91 25.75 9.43 -7.24
C LEU A 91 25.12 10.84 -7.19
N GLU A 92 23.91 11.00 -7.71
CA GLU A 92 23.15 12.25 -7.76
C GLU A 92 21.96 12.27 -6.80
N THR A 93 21.66 11.11 -6.16
CA THR A 93 20.52 10.99 -5.24
C THR A 93 20.71 11.92 -4.05
N SER A 94 19.83 12.90 -3.92
CA SER A 94 19.92 13.93 -2.89
C SER A 94 19.43 13.44 -1.51
N VAL A 95 19.88 14.08 -0.44
CA VAL A 95 19.36 13.85 0.93
C VAL A 95 17.87 14.23 1.00
N GLU A 96 17.47 15.24 0.27
CA GLU A 96 16.09 15.70 0.16
C GLU A 96 15.19 14.62 -0.44
N SER A 97 15.65 13.92 -1.47
CA SER A 97 14.94 12.78 -2.08
C SER A 97 14.80 11.62 -1.10
N PHE A 98 15.85 11.29 -0.35
CA PHE A 98 15.77 10.29 0.72
C PHE A 98 14.75 10.70 1.79
N ASN A 99 14.83 11.92 2.30
CA ASN A 99 13.92 12.42 3.34
C ASN A 99 12.47 12.43 2.87
N HIS A 100 12.21 12.89 1.65
CA HIS A 100 10.86 12.92 1.09
C HIS A 100 10.28 11.52 0.95
N LEU A 101 11.04 10.59 0.35
CA LEU A 101 10.56 9.22 0.15
C LEU A 101 10.38 8.46 1.46
N TYR A 102 11.27 8.66 2.45
CA TYR A 102 11.06 8.10 3.78
C TYR A 102 9.83 8.69 4.48
N THR A 103 9.62 9.99 4.38
CA THR A 103 8.45 10.65 4.98
C THR A 103 7.15 10.08 4.43
N VAL A 104 7.02 9.99 3.11
CA VAL A 104 5.77 9.54 2.47
C VAL A 104 5.60 8.01 2.56
N ASN A 105 6.66 7.23 2.24
CA ASN A 105 6.53 5.79 2.09
C ASN A 105 6.63 5.01 3.40
N VAL A 106 7.26 5.58 4.44
CA VAL A 106 7.53 4.88 5.71
C VAL A 106 6.89 5.59 6.89
N ILE A 107 7.24 6.88 7.11
CA ILE A 107 6.80 7.59 8.32
C ILE A 107 5.29 7.81 8.31
N ALA A 108 4.71 8.17 7.17
CA ALA A 108 3.26 8.32 7.06
C ALA A 108 2.52 6.99 7.32
N ALA A 109 3.01 5.88 6.76
CA ALA A 109 2.45 4.55 7.02
C ALA A 109 2.53 4.19 8.51
N ALA A 110 3.67 4.49 9.16
CA ALA A 110 3.84 4.27 10.59
C ALA A 110 2.86 5.10 11.43
N ILE A 111 2.70 6.39 11.14
CA ILE A 111 1.77 7.29 11.85
C ILE A 111 0.33 6.78 11.75
N ILE A 112 -0.11 6.45 10.53
CA ILE A 112 -1.48 5.97 10.27
C ILE A 112 -1.72 4.63 10.98
N ALA A 113 -0.75 3.71 10.90
CA ALA A 113 -0.82 2.43 11.59
C ALA A 113 -0.86 2.58 13.11
N GLN A 114 -0.09 3.49 13.70
CA GLN A 114 -0.12 3.78 15.14
C GLN A 114 -1.49 4.25 15.63
N GLU A 115 -2.09 5.23 14.95
CA GLU A 115 -3.42 5.74 15.34
C GLU A 115 -4.52 4.69 15.13
N THR A 116 -4.42 3.91 14.04
CA THR A 116 -5.37 2.83 13.75
C THR A 116 -5.23 1.68 14.74
N ALA A 117 -4.01 1.22 15.04
CA ALA A 117 -3.79 0.14 16.00
C ALA A 117 -4.23 0.51 17.41
N ARG A 118 -3.97 1.75 17.87
CA ARG A 118 -4.49 2.25 19.15
C ARG A 118 -6.01 2.14 19.20
N SER A 119 -6.70 2.66 18.19
CA SER A 119 -8.16 2.59 18.10
C SER A 119 -8.68 1.15 18.09
N MET A 120 -8.01 0.23 17.37
CA MET A 120 -8.37 -1.21 17.39
C MET A 120 -8.22 -1.81 18.79
N ILE A 121 -7.08 -1.54 19.45
CA ILE A 121 -6.79 -2.06 20.81
C ILE A 121 -7.80 -1.53 21.83
N ASP A 122 -8.05 -0.22 21.83
CA ASP A 122 -9.00 0.42 22.76
C ASP A 122 -10.42 -0.12 22.62
N ARG A 123 -10.80 -0.55 21.42
CA ARG A 123 -12.11 -1.17 21.11
C ARG A 123 -12.13 -2.69 21.27
N GLY A 124 -10.98 -3.33 21.54
CA GLY A 124 -10.88 -4.79 21.59
C GLY A 124 -11.11 -5.47 20.23
N VAL A 125 -10.88 -4.77 19.13
CA VAL A 125 -11.07 -5.27 17.77
C VAL A 125 -9.81 -5.99 17.30
N LYS A 126 -9.96 -7.23 16.87
CA LYS A 126 -8.92 -7.97 16.14
C LYS A 126 -8.94 -7.49 14.68
N GLY A 127 -7.83 -6.97 14.21
CA GLY A 127 -7.75 -6.32 12.90
C GLY A 127 -6.64 -6.87 12.01
N ALA A 128 -6.48 -6.25 10.85
CA ALA A 128 -5.32 -6.49 9.99
C ALA A 128 -4.85 -5.20 9.31
N ILE A 129 -3.55 -5.12 9.08
CA ILE A 129 -2.87 -4.03 8.38
C ILE A 129 -2.10 -4.64 7.21
N VAL A 130 -2.26 -4.08 6.01
CA VAL A 130 -1.46 -4.46 4.84
C VAL A 130 -0.71 -3.23 4.33
N ASN A 131 0.61 -3.33 4.25
CA ASN A 131 1.49 -2.33 3.67
C ASN A 131 1.77 -2.67 2.21
N VAL A 132 1.61 -1.73 1.30
CA VAL A 132 1.99 -1.91 -0.11
C VAL A 132 3.45 -1.48 -0.28
N SER A 133 4.32 -2.45 -0.27
CA SER A 133 5.75 -2.30 -0.51
C SER A 133 6.09 -2.39 -2.00
N SER A 134 7.18 -3.04 -2.36
CA SER A 134 7.62 -3.23 -3.76
C SER A 134 8.67 -4.34 -3.80
N LEU A 135 8.87 -4.99 -4.95
CA LEU A 135 10.06 -5.80 -5.20
C LEU A 135 11.36 -5.02 -5.02
N SER A 136 11.31 -3.69 -5.16
CA SER A 136 12.44 -2.79 -4.92
C SER A 136 12.97 -2.83 -3.48
N SER A 137 12.27 -3.45 -2.54
CA SER A 137 12.78 -3.72 -1.19
C SER A 137 13.84 -4.84 -1.16
N TRP A 138 13.84 -5.73 -2.15
CA TRP A 138 14.74 -6.89 -2.25
C TRP A 138 15.71 -6.80 -3.42
N ILE A 139 15.33 -6.10 -4.48
CA ILE A 139 16.13 -6.00 -5.70
C ILE A 139 16.49 -4.53 -5.95
N GLY A 140 17.77 -4.27 -6.20
CA GLY A 140 18.24 -2.96 -6.62
C GLY A 140 17.93 -2.70 -8.09
N PHE A 141 17.09 -1.74 -8.36
CA PHE A 141 16.91 -1.19 -9.70
C PHE A 141 17.75 0.07 -9.87
N ALA A 142 18.33 0.27 -11.06
CA ALA A 142 19.05 1.51 -11.36
C ALA A 142 18.15 2.72 -11.11
N ASP A 143 18.74 3.82 -10.67
CA ASP A 143 18.07 5.10 -10.36
C ASP A 143 17.04 5.05 -9.22
N HIS A 144 16.96 3.95 -8.44
CA HIS A 144 15.95 3.75 -7.40
C HIS A 144 16.52 3.77 -5.97
N ALA A 145 17.71 4.33 -5.73
CA ALA A 145 18.39 4.22 -4.43
C ALA A 145 17.51 4.61 -3.23
N ALA A 146 16.95 5.83 -3.23
CA ALA A 146 16.10 6.29 -2.14
C ALA A 146 14.76 5.53 -2.07
N TYR A 147 14.21 5.13 -3.21
CA TYR A 147 12.97 4.33 -3.27
C TYR A 147 13.18 2.93 -2.70
N CYS A 148 14.21 2.20 -3.15
CA CYS A 148 14.57 0.87 -2.62
C CYS A 148 14.80 0.93 -1.11
N ALA A 149 15.56 1.93 -0.62
CA ALA A 149 15.79 2.12 0.81
C ALA A 149 14.47 2.34 1.58
N SER A 150 13.55 3.17 1.05
CA SER A 150 12.27 3.41 1.70
C SER A 150 11.38 2.15 1.74
N LYS A 151 11.35 1.36 0.66
CA LYS A 151 10.54 0.13 0.61
C LYS A 151 11.13 -0.98 1.48
N GLY A 152 12.47 -1.10 1.55
CA GLY A 152 13.14 -1.97 2.52
C GLY A 152 12.85 -1.55 3.97
N GLY A 153 12.82 -0.24 4.25
CA GLY A 153 12.40 0.31 5.54
C GLY A 153 10.95 -0.03 5.91
N LEU A 154 10.03 0.00 4.93
CA LEU A 154 8.63 -0.38 5.13
C LEU A 154 8.47 -1.88 5.42
N ASP A 155 9.26 -2.76 4.78
CA ASP A 155 9.26 -4.19 5.07
C ASP A 155 9.80 -4.47 6.48
N GLY A 156 10.89 -3.80 6.88
CA GLY A 156 11.40 -3.86 8.25
C GLY A 156 10.37 -3.40 9.29
N LEU A 157 9.69 -2.27 9.02
CA LEU A 157 8.61 -1.77 9.87
C LEU A 157 7.46 -2.78 9.96
N THR A 158 7.09 -3.44 8.86
CA THR A 158 6.03 -4.46 8.82
C THR A 158 6.31 -5.60 9.78
N THR A 159 7.54 -6.11 9.82
CA THR A 159 7.92 -7.22 10.70
C THR A 159 7.89 -6.84 12.18
N VAL A 160 8.33 -5.62 12.53
CA VAL A 160 8.23 -5.10 13.92
C VAL A 160 6.78 -4.94 14.34
N MET A 161 5.95 -4.32 13.49
CA MET A 161 4.53 -4.15 13.78
C MET A 161 3.82 -5.51 13.96
N ALA A 162 4.12 -6.49 13.12
CA ALA A 162 3.55 -7.83 13.21
C ALA A 162 3.90 -8.52 14.54
N ASN A 163 5.14 -8.36 15.01
CA ASN A 163 5.60 -8.92 16.27
C ASN A 163 4.92 -8.26 17.49
N GLU A 164 4.87 -6.94 17.51
CA GLU A 164 4.35 -6.18 18.65
C GLU A 164 2.81 -6.23 18.74
N LEU A 165 2.13 -6.09 17.60
CA LEU A 165 0.66 -6.01 17.54
C LEU A 165 -0.01 -7.39 17.50
N GLY A 166 0.72 -8.45 17.15
CA GLY A 166 0.17 -9.80 17.05
C GLY A 166 -0.44 -10.30 18.34
N ARG A 167 0.12 -9.96 19.50
CA ARG A 167 -0.44 -10.31 20.83
C ARG A 167 -1.76 -9.60 21.13
N GLN A 168 -2.04 -8.50 20.43
CA GLN A 168 -3.32 -7.77 20.50
C GLN A 168 -4.33 -8.30 19.47
N GLY A 169 -3.98 -9.34 18.71
CA GLY A 169 -4.83 -9.91 17.67
C GLY A 169 -4.85 -9.10 16.36
N ILE A 170 -3.88 -8.21 16.15
CA ILE A 170 -3.76 -7.43 14.91
C ILE A 170 -2.64 -8.04 14.07
N ARG A 171 -2.97 -8.49 12.85
CA ARG A 171 -2.02 -9.04 11.89
C ARG A 171 -1.46 -7.91 11.02
N VAL A 172 -0.19 -7.97 10.70
CA VAL A 172 0.47 -7.00 9.82
C VAL A 172 1.29 -7.72 8.76
N ASN A 173 1.03 -7.43 7.50
CA ASN A 173 1.74 -8.03 6.37
C ASN A 173 2.07 -6.95 5.32
N ALA A 174 2.96 -7.27 4.40
CA ALA A 174 3.20 -6.46 3.21
C ALA A 174 2.95 -7.27 1.93
N VAL A 175 2.56 -6.57 0.87
CA VAL A 175 2.63 -7.06 -0.51
C VAL A 175 3.75 -6.33 -1.23
N ASN A 176 4.50 -7.05 -2.07
CA ASN A 176 5.65 -6.53 -2.80
C ASN A 176 5.39 -6.72 -4.32
N PRO A 177 4.61 -5.82 -4.94
CA PRO A 177 4.31 -5.91 -6.36
C PRO A 177 5.56 -5.64 -7.23
N CYS A 178 5.63 -6.32 -8.38
CA CYS A 178 6.45 -5.93 -9.51
C CYS A 178 5.75 -4.82 -10.31
N VAL A 179 6.12 -4.60 -11.56
CA VAL A 179 5.49 -3.59 -12.42
C VAL A 179 3.99 -3.85 -12.52
N THR A 180 3.22 -2.92 -12.00
CA THR A 180 1.75 -2.95 -12.00
C THR A 180 1.22 -1.87 -12.92
N LEU A 181 0.29 -2.19 -13.82
CA LEU A 181 -0.26 -1.31 -14.85
C LEU A 181 -1.17 -0.21 -14.27
N THR A 182 -0.61 0.62 -13.40
CA THR A 182 -1.22 1.87 -12.98
C THR A 182 -1.18 2.90 -14.11
N PRO A 183 -2.00 3.96 -14.10
CA PRO A 183 -1.95 5.00 -15.13
C PRO A 183 -0.54 5.59 -15.34
N MET A 184 0.26 5.68 -14.28
CA MET A 184 1.65 6.13 -14.34
C MET A 184 2.55 5.07 -15.02
N ALA A 185 2.40 3.81 -14.65
CA ALA A 185 3.20 2.71 -15.18
C ALA A 185 2.90 2.45 -16.66
N VAL A 186 1.64 2.50 -17.09
CA VAL A 186 1.24 2.37 -18.49
C VAL A 186 2.03 3.35 -19.37
N LYS A 187 2.13 4.61 -18.94
CA LYS A 187 2.92 5.63 -19.67
C LYS A 187 4.43 5.34 -19.62
N ALA A 188 4.96 4.92 -18.48
CA ALA A 188 6.39 4.67 -18.30
C ALA A 188 6.88 3.42 -19.06
N TRP A 189 6.02 2.41 -19.23
CA TRP A 189 6.30 1.13 -19.87
C TRP A 189 5.68 0.98 -21.26
N SER A 190 5.24 2.09 -21.88
CA SER A 190 4.68 2.08 -23.24
C SER A 190 5.73 1.85 -24.33
N ASP A 191 7.01 2.05 -24.03
CA ASP A 191 8.14 1.81 -24.93
C ASP A 191 8.57 0.33 -24.86
N PRO A 192 8.43 -0.45 -25.96
CA PRO A 192 8.86 -1.85 -25.99
C PRO A 192 10.34 -2.03 -25.63
N ALA A 193 11.21 -1.09 -25.99
CA ALA A 193 12.63 -1.17 -25.66
C ALA A 193 12.90 -1.21 -24.15
N LYS A 194 12.00 -0.66 -23.34
CA LYS A 194 12.03 -0.74 -21.87
C LYS A 194 11.21 -1.92 -21.35
N ALA A 195 10.06 -2.16 -21.93
CA ALA A 195 9.11 -3.18 -21.45
C ALA A 195 9.61 -4.60 -21.69
N ASP A 196 10.13 -4.91 -22.88
CA ASP A 196 10.49 -6.28 -23.28
C ASP A 196 11.58 -6.92 -22.38
N PRO A 197 12.68 -6.21 -22.00
CA PRO A 197 13.65 -6.77 -21.07
C PRO A 197 13.06 -7.08 -19.69
N MET A 198 12.08 -6.30 -19.24
CA MET A 198 11.42 -6.53 -17.97
C MET A 198 10.42 -7.68 -18.07
N LEU A 199 9.64 -7.72 -19.15
CA LEU A 199 8.67 -8.79 -19.42
C LEU A 199 9.35 -10.16 -19.58
N SER A 200 10.51 -10.22 -20.22
CA SER A 200 11.26 -11.46 -20.40
C SER A 200 11.69 -12.11 -19.08
N ARG A 201 11.75 -11.34 -17.99
CA ARG A 201 12.05 -11.82 -16.65
C ARG A 201 10.82 -12.26 -15.86
N ILE A 202 9.61 -12.02 -16.36
CA ILE A 202 8.38 -12.43 -15.69
C ILE A 202 7.89 -13.75 -16.31
N PRO A 203 7.98 -14.91 -15.64
CA PRO A 203 7.53 -16.19 -16.18
C PRO A 203 6.09 -16.21 -16.69
N LEU A 204 5.18 -15.44 -16.05
CA LEU A 204 3.80 -15.30 -16.52
C LEU A 204 3.65 -14.40 -17.76
N GLY A 205 4.75 -13.78 -18.27
CA GLY A 205 4.83 -13.09 -19.55
C GLY A 205 4.06 -11.78 -19.66
N ARG A 206 3.61 -11.20 -18.55
CA ARG A 206 2.87 -9.93 -18.56
C ARG A 206 3.08 -9.13 -17.28
N PHE A 207 2.83 -7.84 -17.35
CA PHE A 207 2.73 -6.99 -16.16
C PHE A 207 1.46 -7.28 -15.36
N ILE A 208 1.45 -6.82 -14.13
CA ILE A 208 0.40 -7.06 -13.15
C ILE A 208 -0.72 -6.03 -13.33
N GLU A 209 -1.96 -6.49 -13.29
CA GLU A 209 -3.11 -5.59 -13.21
C GLU A 209 -3.31 -5.10 -11.77
N PRO A 210 -3.70 -3.83 -11.53
CA PRO A 210 -3.94 -3.31 -10.18
C PRO A 210 -4.89 -4.17 -9.35
N ARG A 211 -5.89 -4.78 -9.98
CA ARG A 211 -6.86 -5.66 -9.32
C ARG A 211 -6.22 -6.93 -8.77
N GLU A 212 -5.19 -7.48 -9.40
CA GLU A 212 -4.50 -8.69 -8.92
C GLU A 212 -3.74 -8.42 -7.61
N VAL A 213 -3.17 -7.22 -7.48
CA VAL A 213 -2.59 -6.77 -6.20
C VAL A 213 -3.69 -6.57 -5.16
N ALA A 214 -4.81 -5.96 -5.55
CA ALA A 214 -5.96 -5.72 -4.67
C ALA A 214 -6.54 -7.03 -4.11
N GLU A 215 -6.66 -8.09 -4.93
CA GLU A 215 -7.11 -9.42 -4.49
C GLU A 215 -6.15 -10.02 -3.44
N THR A 216 -4.84 -9.86 -3.64
CA THR A 216 -3.85 -10.31 -2.65
C THR A 216 -3.96 -9.53 -1.33
N ILE A 217 -4.17 -8.21 -1.41
CA ILE A 217 -4.42 -7.36 -0.24
C ILE A 217 -5.70 -7.82 0.48
N ALA A 218 -6.79 -8.04 -0.24
CA ALA A 218 -8.06 -8.50 0.32
C ALA A 218 -7.89 -9.85 1.04
N PHE A 219 -7.16 -10.81 0.44
CA PHE A 219 -6.82 -12.07 1.10
C PHE A 219 -6.09 -11.84 2.43
N LEU A 220 -5.04 -11.02 2.44
CA LEU A 220 -4.25 -10.75 3.66
C LEU A 220 -5.05 -10.00 4.74
N LEU A 221 -6.03 -9.19 4.37
CA LEU A 221 -6.94 -8.53 5.32
C LEU A 221 -7.96 -9.50 5.93
N SER A 222 -8.34 -10.53 5.21
CA SER A 222 -9.43 -11.45 5.55
C SER A 222 -9.07 -12.50 6.61
N ASP A 223 -10.07 -13.14 7.18
CA ASP A 223 -9.91 -14.25 8.14
C ASP A 223 -9.28 -15.50 7.50
N ARG A 224 -9.30 -15.62 6.16
CA ARG A 224 -8.58 -16.68 5.44
C ARG A 224 -7.08 -16.65 5.68
N ALA A 225 -6.53 -15.47 5.97
CA ALA A 225 -5.13 -15.27 6.32
C ALA A 225 -4.87 -15.24 7.84
N SER A 226 -5.70 -15.90 8.66
CA SER A 226 -5.69 -15.81 10.12
C SER A 226 -4.35 -16.17 10.78
N MET A 227 -3.52 -16.99 10.14
CA MET A 227 -2.16 -17.37 10.59
C MET A 227 -1.04 -16.77 9.75
N VAL A 228 -1.37 -15.82 8.85
CA VAL A 228 -0.37 -15.09 8.06
C VAL A 228 -0.08 -13.76 8.76
N ASN A 229 1.12 -13.63 9.33
CA ASN A 229 1.53 -12.44 10.09
C ASN A 229 3.04 -12.20 9.93
N GLY A 230 3.43 -10.99 9.54
CA GLY A 230 4.82 -10.58 9.34
C GLY A 230 5.41 -10.99 7.98
N VAL A 231 4.58 -11.44 7.02
CA VAL A 231 5.06 -11.80 5.69
C VAL A 231 5.22 -10.56 4.81
N THR A 232 6.24 -10.58 3.97
CA THR A 232 6.39 -9.72 2.80
C THR A 232 6.15 -10.59 1.57
N LEU A 233 5.00 -10.44 0.92
CA LEU A 233 4.50 -11.37 -0.09
C LEU A 233 4.73 -10.79 -1.50
N PRO A 234 5.58 -11.42 -2.35
CA PRO A 234 5.75 -10.99 -3.73
C PRO A 234 4.47 -11.21 -4.54
N VAL A 235 4.13 -10.21 -5.34
CA VAL A 235 3.10 -10.28 -6.38
C VAL A 235 3.80 -9.90 -7.67
N ASP A 236 4.46 -10.88 -8.33
CA ASP A 236 5.49 -10.59 -9.32
C ASP A 236 5.47 -11.47 -10.57
N GLY A 237 4.52 -12.41 -10.67
CA GLY A 237 4.45 -13.35 -11.80
C GLY A 237 5.66 -14.26 -11.92
N GLY A 238 6.44 -14.43 -10.84
CA GLY A 238 7.66 -15.24 -10.81
C GLY A 238 8.95 -14.47 -11.14
N PHE A 239 8.93 -13.14 -11.14
CA PHE A 239 10.10 -12.32 -11.48
C PHE A 239 11.31 -12.60 -10.59
N LEU A 240 11.11 -12.89 -9.30
CA LEU A 240 12.20 -13.13 -8.34
C LEU A 240 12.93 -14.46 -8.53
N ILE A 241 12.28 -15.43 -9.16
CA ILE A 241 12.82 -16.79 -9.31
C ILE A 241 13.42 -17.04 -10.71
N ASN A 242 13.47 -16.02 -11.56
CA ASN A 242 13.99 -16.11 -12.92
C ASN A 242 15.16 -15.14 -13.16
#